data_6593e8bbcffe4933a94bc5a97f57c217
#
_entry.id   6593e8bbcffe4933a94bc5a97f57c217
#
_cell.length_a   1.000
_cell.length_b   1.000
_cell.length_c   1.000
_cell.angle_alpha   90.00
_cell.angle_beta   90.00
_cell.angle_gamma   90.00
#
_symmetry.space_group_name_H-M   'P 1'
#
loop_
_entity.id
_entity.type
_entity.pdbx_description
1 polymer ?
#
loop_
_entity_poly.entity_id
_entity_poly.type
_entity_poly.pdbx_seq_one_letter_code
_entity_poly.pdbx_strand_id
1 'polypeptide(L)' 'MTIQQLKKELKISNKDIADMFRLSLDSYQNSSAKKRYENGLIEFYKVVKEKIWRI' A
#
# COMPACT_ATOMS: atom_id res chain seq x y z
N MET A 1 11.75 2.71 2.84
CA MET A 1 11.00 1.61 2.18
C MET A 1 10.28 2.12 0.94
N THR A 2 10.27 1.31 -0.10
CA THR A 2 9.52 1.64 -1.32
C THR A 2 8.24 0.82 -1.36
N ILE A 3 7.30 1.23 -2.24
CA ILE A 3 6.07 0.48 -2.40
C ILE A 3 6.35 -0.92 -2.95
N GLN A 4 7.40 -1.08 -3.74
CA GLN A 4 7.78 -2.38 -4.25
C GLN A 4 8.18 -3.31 -3.12
N GLN A 5 8.97 -2.81 -2.19
CA GLN A 5 9.38 -3.59 -1.03
C GLN A 5 8.20 -3.95 -0.14
N LEU A 6 7.29 -3.00 0.05
CA LEU A 6 6.09 -3.23 0.85
C LEU A 6 5.24 -4.34 0.25
N LYS A 7 4.99 -4.28 -1.06
CA LYS A 7 4.20 -5.31 -1.74
C LYS A 7 4.84 -6.68 -1.60
N LYS A 8 6.16 -6.73 -1.68
CA LYS A 8 6.90 -7.98 -1.57
C LYS A 8 6.80 -8.57 -0.16
N GLU A 9 6.96 -7.74 0.85
CA GLU A 9 6.90 -8.19 2.23
C GLU A 9 5.50 -8.68 2.62
N LEU A 10 4.47 -7.97 2.17
CA LEU A 10 3.09 -8.33 2.48
C LEU A 10 2.49 -9.32 1.51
N LYS A 11 3.20 -9.63 0.43
CA LYS A 11 2.71 -10.52 -0.62
C LYS A 11 1.39 -10.05 -1.20
N ILE A 12 1.30 -8.75 -1.47
CA ILE A 12 0.11 -8.15 -2.07
C ILE A 12 0.44 -7.63 -3.46
N SER A 13 -0.60 -7.52 -4.28
CA SER A 13 -0.48 -7.01 -5.64
C SER A 13 -1.13 -5.64 -5.75
N ASN A 14 -0.98 -5.02 -6.93
CA ASN A 14 -1.68 -3.76 -7.21
C ASN A 14 -3.18 -3.91 -7.09
N LYS A 15 -3.71 -5.09 -7.46
CA LYS A 15 -5.13 -5.34 -7.34
C LYS A 15 -5.57 -5.33 -5.87
N ASP A 16 -4.75 -5.91 -5.00
CA ASP A 16 -5.04 -5.90 -3.58
C ASP A 16 -5.10 -4.48 -3.03
N ILE A 17 -4.17 -3.63 -3.47
CA ILE A 17 -4.16 -2.24 -3.05
C ILE A 17 -5.39 -1.51 -3.56
N ALA A 18 -5.73 -1.73 -4.83
CA ALA A 18 -6.91 -1.11 -5.40
C ALA A 18 -8.18 -1.52 -4.64
N ASP A 19 -8.28 -2.80 -4.31
CA ASP A 19 -9.43 -3.31 -3.55
C ASP A 19 -9.53 -2.66 -2.18
N MET A 20 -8.40 -2.43 -1.53
CA MET A 20 -8.39 -1.76 -0.22
C MET A 20 -8.99 -0.36 -0.29
N PHE A 21 -8.75 0.34 -1.38
CA PHE A 21 -9.27 1.69 -1.58
C PHE A 21 -10.58 1.68 -2.34
N ARG A 22 -11.14 0.50 -2.60
CA ARG A 22 -12.41 0.32 -3.32
C ARG A 22 -12.36 0.92 -4.71
N LEU A 23 -11.23 0.74 -5.38
CA LEU A 23 -11.02 1.19 -6.74
C LEU A 23 -10.87 -0.01 -7.65
N SER A 24 -11.20 0.16 -8.94
CA SER A 24 -10.81 -0.84 -9.92
C SER A 24 -9.31 -0.74 -10.13
N LEU A 25 -8.71 -1.81 -10.65
CA LEU A 25 -7.28 -1.80 -10.93
C LEU A 25 -6.90 -0.67 -11.88
N ASP A 26 -7.71 -0.48 -12.93
CA ASP A 26 -7.47 0.60 -13.88
C ASP A 26 -7.55 1.97 -13.23
N SER A 27 -8.56 2.18 -12.40
CA SER A 27 -8.72 3.46 -11.70
C SER A 27 -7.52 3.73 -10.80
N TYR A 28 -7.06 2.71 -10.09
CA TYR A 28 -5.91 2.87 -9.22
C TYR A 28 -4.64 3.20 -10.01
N GLN A 29 -4.37 2.43 -11.07
CA GLN A 29 -3.14 2.60 -11.84
C GLN A 29 -3.09 3.92 -12.61
N ASN A 30 -4.25 4.42 -13.03
CA ASN A 30 -4.34 5.67 -13.78
C ASN A 30 -4.68 6.88 -12.91
N SER A 31 -4.77 6.67 -11.61
CA SER A 31 -5.12 7.76 -10.70
C SER A 31 -3.94 8.70 -10.50
N SER A 32 -4.21 10.00 -10.54
CA SER A 32 -3.20 11.00 -10.20
C SER A 32 -2.84 10.94 -8.71
N ALA A 33 -3.67 10.28 -7.91
CA ALA A 33 -3.44 10.12 -6.48
C ALA A 33 -2.72 8.82 -6.13
N LYS A 34 -2.27 8.06 -7.14
CA LYS A 34 -1.62 6.77 -6.90
C LYS A 34 -0.45 6.88 -5.92
N LYS A 35 0.40 7.86 -6.12
CA LYS A 35 1.55 8.09 -5.24
C LYS A 35 1.12 8.37 -3.82
N ARG A 36 0.02 9.10 -3.66
CA ARG A 36 -0.50 9.42 -2.34
C ARG A 36 -1.00 8.17 -1.64
N TYR A 37 -1.70 7.29 -2.35
CA TYR A 37 -2.14 6.02 -1.79
C TYR A 37 -0.95 5.18 -1.36
N GLU A 38 0.06 5.09 -2.22
CA GLU A 38 1.25 4.30 -1.94
C GLU A 38 2.02 4.84 -0.74
N ASN A 39 2.17 6.14 -0.66
CA ASN A 39 2.84 6.77 0.48
C ASN A 39 2.07 6.54 1.77
N GLY A 40 0.74 6.62 1.71
CA GLY A 40 -0.10 6.34 2.86
C GLY A 40 0.06 4.92 3.36
N LEU A 41 0.13 3.96 2.46
CA LEU A 41 0.35 2.57 2.82
C LEU A 41 1.70 2.36 3.49
N ILE A 42 2.74 2.98 2.95
CA ILE A 42 4.07 2.87 3.52
C ILE A 42 4.10 3.44 4.94
N GLU A 43 3.50 4.60 5.13
CA GLU A 43 3.44 5.23 6.45
C GLU A 43 2.63 4.38 7.43
N PHE A 44 1.50 3.86 6.97
CA PHE A 44 0.67 2.99 7.81
C PHE A 44 1.43 1.73 8.20
N TYR A 45 2.14 1.14 7.25
CA TYR A 45 2.92 -0.07 7.51
C TYR A 45 4.02 0.19 8.55
N LYS A 46 4.67 1.34 8.47
CA LYS A 46 5.67 1.73 9.47
C LYS A 46 5.06 1.83 10.86
N VAL A 47 3.90 2.44 10.96
CA VAL A 47 3.21 2.60 12.24
C VAL A 47 2.82 1.23 12.81
N VAL A 48 2.26 0.38 11.96
CA VAL A 48 1.87 -0.97 12.39
C VAL A 48 3.07 -1.75 12.88
N LYS A 49 4.16 -1.69 12.13
CA LYS A 49 5.38 -2.42 12.47
C LYS A 49 5.97 -1.93 13.78
N GLU A 50 5.90 -0.64 13.99
CA GLU A 50 6.48 -0.01 15.18
C GLU A 50 5.64 -0.23 16.42
N LYS A 51 4.32 -0.21 16.27
CA LYS A 51 3.41 -0.22 17.43
C LYS A 51 2.75 -1.57 17.69
N ILE A 52 2.59 -2.38 16.67
CA ILE A 52 1.84 -3.64 16.81
C ILE A 52 2.75 -4.85 16.74
N TRP A 53 3.73 -4.85 15.85
CA TRP A 53 4.66 -5.97 15.69
C TRP A 53 5.93 -5.84 16.49
N ARG A 54 5.88 -5.04 17.48
CA ARG A 54 7.02 -4.73 18.30
C ARG A 54 7.06 -5.68 19.50
N ILE A 55 7.32 -6.91 19.23
CA ILE A 55 7.32 -7.90 20.33
C ILE A 55 8.71 -8.44 20.54
#